data_1d2a55acc9d0c0b487988860ce162882
#
_entry.id   1d2a55acc9d0c0b487988860ce162882
#
_cell.length_a   1.000
_cell.length_b   1.000
_cell.length_c   1.000
_cell.angle_alpha   90.00
_cell.angle_beta   90.00
_cell.angle_gamma   90.00
#
_symmetry.space_group_name_H-M   'P 1'
#
loop_
_entity.id
_entity.type
_entity.pdbx_description
1 polymer ?
#
loop_
_entity_poly.entity_id
_entity_poly.type
_entity_poly.pdbx_seq_one_letter_code
_entity_poly.pdbx_strand_id
1 'polypeptide(L)'
;MPHTKFEGRRPRTSGYRKNDRESGRPDWRGAGRAGFQDDRAPDRVKAMPEHPNYMDDRLPYPGAKPLFPPLTHRISATLDQGFLRALRGVWPLNRAHRASLAADTAALSELLTVNRTEMRSPYWSSPAATSAYLYYFLPWNLIRLCRLFFGLELPAPRTDAPSLLLDLGSGPLTVPLALWLSHPEWRTRPIEVVAVDAAGRPPKLGRDILRLLCEDAGVEPWTVHVVQAPIAQAGHRAMEFVRKGASPW
;
A
#
# COMPACT_ATOMS: atom_id res chain seq x y z
N MET A 1 39.85 32.38 -56.30
CA MET A 1 39.24 31.63 -55.21
C MET A 1 37.73 31.81 -55.36
N PRO A 2 36.97 30.79 -55.89
CA PRO A 2 35.55 30.97 -56.11
C PRO A 2 34.73 30.53 -54.91
N HIS A 3 33.72 31.37 -54.60
CA HIS A 3 32.68 31.13 -53.61
C HIS A 3 31.71 30.05 -54.09
N THR A 4 31.57 28.96 -53.37
CA THR A 4 30.52 27.95 -53.57
C THR A 4 29.31 28.29 -52.69
N LYS A 5 28.19 28.64 -53.36
CA LYS A 5 26.84 28.78 -52.74
C LYS A 5 26.32 27.40 -52.36
N PHE A 6 25.96 27.23 -51.10
CA PHE A 6 25.23 26.07 -50.62
C PHE A 6 23.72 26.41 -50.65
N GLU A 7 22.99 25.81 -51.59
CA GLU A 7 21.53 25.88 -51.62
C GLU A 7 20.93 24.91 -50.59
N GLY A 8 20.26 25.49 -49.60
CA GLY A 8 19.52 24.75 -48.57
C GLY A 8 18.23 24.14 -49.13
N ARG A 9 18.17 22.83 -49.19
CA ARG A 9 16.92 22.06 -49.37
C ARG A 9 16.08 22.11 -48.12
N ARG A 10 14.86 22.66 -48.19
CA ARG A 10 13.82 22.59 -47.18
C ARG A 10 13.32 21.15 -47.06
N PRO A 11 13.15 20.59 -45.84
CA PRO A 11 12.52 19.28 -45.66
C PRO A 11 11.00 19.41 -45.88
N ARG A 12 10.46 18.44 -46.62
CA ARG A 12 9.03 18.23 -46.83
C ARG A 12 8.33 17.93 -45.51
N THR A 13 7.32 18.71 -45.18
CA THR A 13 6.37 18.41 -44.08
C THR A 13 5.53 17.20 -44.49
N SER A 14 5.82 16.07 -43.87
CA SER A 14 4.99 14.88 -43.90
C SER A 14 3.73 15.15 -43.09
N GLY A 15 2.57 15.15 -43.79
CA GLY A 15 1.27 15.32 -43.17
C GLY A 15 0.99 14.14 -42.20
N TYR A 16 0.86 14.51 -40.93
CA TYR A 16 0.37 13.59 -39.89
C TYR A 16 -1.14 13.42 -40.09
N ARG A 17 -1.57 12.29 -40.65
CA ARG A 17 -2.97 11.86 -40.63
C ARG A 17 -3.36 11.63 -39.17
N LYS A 18 -4.26 12.45 -38.63
CA LYS A 18 -5.02 12.16 -37.42
C LYS A 18 -5.83 10.89 -37.65
N ASN A 19 -5.38 9.78 -37.10
CA ASN A 19 -6.22 8.62 -36.88
C ASN A 19 -7.04 8.91 -35.60
N ASP A 20 -8.26 9.39 -35.78
CA ASP A 20 -9.29 9.41 -34.74
C ASP A 20 -9.70 7.93 -34.48
N ARG A 21 -8.86 7.21 -33.73
CA ARG A 21 -9.29 6.01 -33.05
C ARG A 21 -9.98 6.47 -31.77
N GLU A 22 -11.29 6.47 -31.82
CA GLU A 22 -12.13 6.45 -30.62
C GLU A 22 -11.57 5.40 -29.67
N SER A 23 -10.87 5.86 -28.63
CA SER A 23 -10.49 5.03 -27.51
C SER A 23 -11.77 4.77 -26.72
N GLY A 24 -12.44 3.67 -27.04
CA GLY A 24 -13.53 3.14 -26.25
C GLY A 24 -12.99 2.94 -24.82
N ARG A 25 -13.36 3.85 -23.92
CA ARG A 25 -13.22 3.63 -22.49
C ARG A 25 -14.06 2.43 -22.17
N PRO A 26 -13.52 1.39 -21.52
CA PRO A 26 -14.37 0.33 -21.02
C PRO A 26 -15.30 0.94 -19.98
N ASP A 27 -16.60 1.02 -20.33
CA ASP A 27 -17.67 1.48 -19.45
C ASP A 27 -17.96 0.37 -18.45
N TRP A 28 -17.20 0.36 -17.35
CA TRP A 28 -17.41 -0.57 -16.23
C TRP A 28 -18.68 -0.25 -15.40
N ARG A 29 -19.41 0.81 -15.76
CA ARG A 29 -20.66 1.21 -15.08
C ARG A 29 -21.90 0.47 -15.58
N GLY A 30 -21.76 -0.41 -16.59
CA GLY A 30 -22.88 -1.02 -17.30
C GLY A 30 -23.35 -2.40 -16.84
N ALA A 31 -22.78 -2.99 -15.80
CA ALA A 31 -23.24 -4.29 -15.31
C ALA A 31 -23.98 -4.16 -13.98
N GLY A 32 -25.33 -4.09 -14.02
CA GLY A 32 -26.11 -4.36 -12.83
C GLY A 32 -27.22 -3.37 -12.48
N ARG A 33 -28.16 -3.11 -13.40
CA ARG A 33 -29.54 -2.78 -13.03
C ARG A 33 -30.49 -3.78 -13.71
N ALA A 34 -30.38 -5.04 -13.30
CA ALA A 34 -31.55 -5.93 -13.38
C ALA A 34 -32.41 -5.58 -12.19
N GLY A 35 -33.63 -5.09 -12.48
CA GLY A 35 -34.61 -4.73 -11.46
C GLY A 35 -34.97 -5.95 -10.63
N PHE A 36 -34.53 -5.96 -9.39
CA PHE A 36 -35.05 -6.84 -8.38
C PHE A 36 -36.30 -6.15 -7.82
N GLN A 37 -37.51 -6.58 -8.28
CA GLN A 37 -38.76 -6.30 -7.57
C GLN A 37 -38.72 -7.14 -6.30
N ASP A 38 -38.49 -6.49 -5.18
CA ASP A 38 -38.58 -7.13 -3.86
C ASP A 38 -40.02 -7.02 -3.34
N ASP A 39 -40.82 -8.04 -3.67
CA ASP A 39 -42.19 -8.24 -3.15
C ASP A 39 -42.21 -9.02 -1.83
N ARG A 40 -41.18 -8.85 -0.99
CA ARG A 40 -41.20 -9.43 0.36
C ARG A 40 -41.45 -8.34 1.38
N ALA A 41 -42.59 -8.47 2.06
CA ALA A 41 -42.92 -7.73 3.27
C ALA A 41 -41.71 -7.76 4.24
N PRO A 42 -41.44 -6.67 4.99
CA PRO A 42 -40.30 -6.65 5.90
C PRO A 42 -40.51 -7.71 6.98
N ASP A 43 -39.87 -8.85 6.82
CA ASP A 43 -39.71 -9.81 7.90
C ASP A 43 -39.09 -9.06 9.09
N ARG A 44 -39.78 -9.16 10.23
CA ARG A 44 -39.27 -8.65 11.51
C ARG A 44 -37.83 -8.96 11.64
N VAL A 45 -36.99 -7.91 11.64
CA VAL A 45 -35.56 -7.98 12.03
C VAL A 45 -35.59 -8.66 13.41
N LYS A 46 -35.34 -9.99 13.43
CA LYS A 46 -35.01 -10.67 14.67
C LYS A 46 -33.79 -9.93 15.22
N ALA A 47 -33.97 -9.33 16.40
CA ALA A 47 -32.85 -8.75 17.12
C ALA A 47 -31.69 -9.77 17.09
N MET A 48 -30.58 -9.40 16.47
CA MET A 48 -29.38 -10.21 16.54
C MET A 48 -29.12 -10.45 18.02
N PRO A 49 -28.85 -11.69 18.43
CA PRO A 49 -28.46 -11.95 19.80
C PRO A 49 -27.31 -10.99 20.11
N GLU A 50 -27.41 -10.25 21.22
CA GLU A 50 -26.33 -9.43 21.74
C GLU A 50 -25.07 -10.31 21.67
N HIS A 51 -24.10 -9.89 20.86
CA HIS A 51 -22.83 -10.61 20.79
C HIS A 51 -22.32 -10.73 22.20
N PRO A 52 -22.12 -11.95 22.72
CA PRO A 52 -21.50 -12.09 24.01
C PRO A 52 -20.21 -11.27 23.98
N ASN A 53 -20.04 -10.42 24.99
CA ASN A 53 -18.84 -9.61 25.16
C ASN A 53 -17.63 -10.53 24.97
N TYR A 54 -17.03 -10.50 23.79
CA TYR A 54 -15.82 -11.27 23.41
C TYR A 54 -14.56 -10.69 24.06
N MET A 55 -14.75 -9.98 25.16
CA MET A 55 -13.69 -9.65 26.11
C MET A 55 -13.79 -10.62 27.31
N ASP A 56 -13.80 -11.91 27.04
CA ASP A 56 -13.36 -12.84 28.06
C ASP A 56 -11.83 -12.76 28.10
N ASP A 57 -11.32 -11.94 29.03
CA ASP A 57 -9.90 -11.73 29.31
C ASP A 57 -9.18 -13.00 29.81
N ARG A 58 -9.85 -14.13 29.78
CA ARG A 58 -9.29 -15.42 30.15
C ARG A 58 -8.60 -16.04 28.95
N LEU A 59 -7.33 -15.68 28.76
CA LEU A 59 -6.46 -16.48 27.91
C LEU A 59 -6.50 -17.92 28.40
N PRO A 60 -6.58 -18.93 27.50
CA PRO A 60 -6.75 -20.34 27.84
C PRO A 60 -5.59 -20.91 28.67
N TYR A 61 -4.51 -20.17 28.80
CA TYR A 61 -3.33 -20.56 29.59
C TYR A 61 -2.91 -19.41 30.52
N PRO A 62 -2.71 -19.69 31.84
CA PRO A 62 -2.15 -18.70 32.76
C PRO A 62 -0.79 -18.21 32.25
N GLY A 63 -0.63 -16.89 32.12
CA GLY A 63 0.60 -16.25 31.65
C GLY A 63 0.74 -16.11 30.15
N ALA A 64 -0.22 -16.58 29.33
CA ALA A 64 -0.23 -16.31 27.89
C ALA A 64 -0.49 -14.83 27.64
N LYS A 65 0.37 -14.21 26.81
CA LYS A 65 0.16 -12.83 26.34
C LYS A 65 -0.79 -12.83 25.13
N PRO A 66 -1.70 -11.85 25.00
CA PRO A 66 -2.55 -11.75 23.81
C PRO A 66 -1.68 -11.48 22.57
N LEU A 67 -1.90 -12.27 21.50
CA LEU A 67 -1.20 -12.08 20.23
C LEU A 67 -1.53 -10.71 19.58
N PHE A 68 -2.72 -10.19 19.84
CA PHE A 68 -3.18 -8.88 19.34
C PHE A 68 -3.56 -7.96 20.51
N PRO A 69 -2.58 -7.45 21.27
CA PRO A 69 -2.86 -6.53 22.34
C PRO A 69 -3.49 -5.23 21.82
N PRO A 70 -4.19 -4.43 22.65
CA PRO A 70 -4.64 -3.11 22.27
C PRO A 70 -3.47 -2.22 21.83
N LEU A 71 -3.72 -1.35 20.86
CA LEU A 71 -2.72 -0.33 20.49
C LEU A 71 -2.52 0.64 21.65
N THR A 72 -1.26 1.02 21.89
CA THR A 72 -0.97 2.09 22.84
C THR A 72 -1.52 3.41 22.31
N HIS A 73 -1.84 4.33 23.22
CA HIS A 73 -2.30 5.69 22.85
C HIS A 73 -1.34 6.37 21.87
N ARG A 74 -0.03 6.18 22.04
CA ARG A 74 0.99 6.76 21.17
C ARG A 74 0.90 6.22 19.74
N ILE A 75 0.73 4.90 19.56
CA ILE A 75 0.60 4.29 18.23
C ILE A 75 -0.71 4.75 17.59
N SER A 76 -1.82 4.76 18.33
CA SER A 76 -3.10 5.25 17.84
C SER A 76 -3.02 6.71 17.39
N ALA A 77 -2.45 7.59 18.21
CA ALA A 77 -2.28 9.00 17.84
C ALA A 77 -1.40 9.19 16.60
N THR A 78 -0.33 8.40 16.45
CA THR A 78 0.52 8.46 15.26
C THR A 78 -0.22 7.97 14.00
N LEU A 79 -1.06 6.94 14.11
CA LEU A 79 -1.91 6.47 13.02
C LEU A 79 -2.98 7.50 12.64
N ASP A 80 -3.66 8.08 13.62
CA ASP A 80 -4.78 8.99 13.38
C ASP A 80 -4.33 10.36 12.85
N GLN A 81 -3.15 10.82 13.21
CA GLN A 81 -2.68 12.16 12.88
C GLN A 81 -1.46 12.13 11.94
N GLY A 82 -0.36 11.53 12.37
CA GLY A 82 0.91 11.51 11.62
C GLY A 82 0.77 10.78 10.30
N PHE A 83 0.31 9.53 10.34
CA PHE A 83 0.16 8.71 9.14
C PHE A 83 -0.85 9.31 8.15
N LEU A 84 -2.01 9.77 8.61
CA LEU A 84 -3.00 10.37 7.71
C LEU A 84 -2.51 11.69 7.10
N ARG A 85 -1.69 12.46 7.83
CA ARG A 85 -1.04 13.67 7.30
C ARG A 85 -0.04 13.31 6.21
N ALA A 86 0.86 12.37 6.47
CA ALA A 86 1.84 11.87 5.51
C ALA A 86 1.15 11.30 4.26
N LEU A 87 0.12 10.49 4.44
CA LEU A 87 -0.67 9.94 3.34
C LEU A 87 -1.28 11.03 2.46
N ARG A 88 -1.89 12.06 3.06
CA ARG A 88 -2.46 13.21 2.32
C ARG A 88 -1.37 14.02 1.60
N GLY A 89 -0.17 14.10 2.15
CA GLY A 89 0.98 14.73 1.50
C GLY A 89 1.43 13.98 0.25
N VAL A 90 1.46 12.64 0.31
CA VAL A 90 1.91 11.78 -0.81
C VAL A 90 0.80 11.56 -1.85
N TRP A 91 -0.44 11.37 -1.41
CA TRP A 91 -1.58 11.03 -2.26
C TRP A 91 -2.82 11.85 -1.89
N PRO A 92 -2.87 13.14 -2.24
CA PRO A 92 -4.03 13.98 -1.93
C PRO A 92 -5.27 13.53 -2.72
N LEU A 93 -6.41 13.37 -2.03
CA LEU A 93 -7.68 13.10 -2.69
C LEU A 93 -8.28 14.39 -3.23
N ASN A 94 -8.55 14.44 -4.52
CA ASN A 94 -9.37 15.47 -5.11
C ASN A 94 -10.87 15.27 -4.72
N ARG A 95 -11.73 16.25 -5.06
CA ARG A 95 -13.15 16.20 -4.70
C ARG A 95 -13.87 14.97 -5.29
N ALA A 96 -13.57 14.60 -6.53
CA ALA A 96 -14.18 13.46 -7.21
C ALA A 96 -13.77 12.13 -6.55
N HIS A 97 -12.47 11.92 -6.33
CA HIS A 97 -11.98 10.71 -5.65
C HIS A 97 -12.50 10.59 -4.22
N ARG A 98 -12.69 11.71 -3.51
CA ARG A 98 -13.27 11.69 -2.17
C ARG A 98 -14.74 11.28 -2.20
N ALA A 99 -15.50 11.76 -3.17
CA ALA A 99 -16.91 11.44 -3.32
C ALA A 99 -17.16 9.97 -3.73
N SER A 100 -16.25 9.38 -4.53
CA SER A 100 -16.36 8.00 -5.00
C SER A 100 -15.68 6.97 -4.10
N LEU A 101 -14.93 7.39 -3.08
CA LEU A 101 -14.05 6.52 -2.29
C LEU A 101 -14.73 5.26 -1.73
N ALA A 102 -15.95 5.39 -1.22
CA ALA A 102 -16.69 4.25 -0.68
C ALA A 102 -17.03 3.22 -1.77
N ALA A 103 -17.52 3.69 -2.93
CA ALA A 103 -17.82 2.81 -4.07
C ALA A 103 -16.53 2.17 -4.65
N ASP A 104 -15.46 2.94 -4.76
CA ASP A 104 -14.16 2.45 -5.24
C ASP A 104 -13.57 1.41 -4.28
N THR A 105 -13.79 1.58 -2.96
CA THR A 105 -13.39 0.61 -1.94
C THR A 105 -14.17 -0.69 -2.06
N ALA A 106 -15.48 -0.63 -2.24
CA ALA A 106 -16.32 -1.81 -2.44
C ALA A 106 -15.89 -2.58 -3.70
N ALA A 107 -15.71 -1.86 -4.83
CA ALA A 107 -15.27 -2.45 -6.08
C ALA A 107 -13.88 -3.11 -5.97
N LEU A 108 -12.94 -2.46 -5.29
CA LEU A 108 -11.61 -3.04 -5.04
C LEU A 108 -11.70 -4.26 -4.12
N SER A 109 -12.55 -4.24 -3.09
CA SER A 109 -12.76 -5.38 -2.20
C SER A 109 -13.27 -6.60 -2.98
N GLU A 110 -14.27 -6.42 -3.84
CA GLU A 110 -14.79 -7.48 -4.71
C GLU A 110 -13.69 -8.03 -5.63
N LEU A 111 -12.91 -7.16 -6.27
CA LEU A 111 -11.80 -7.56 -7.13
C LEU A 111 -10.75 -8.39 -6.39
N LEU A 112 -10.42 -8.03 -5.15
CA LEU A 112 -9.39 -8.73 -4.37
C LEU A 112 -9.87 -10.03 -3.73
N THR A 113 -11.18 -10.22 -3.56
CA THR A 113 -11.75 -11.40 -2.89
C THR A 113 -12.42 -12.37 -3.85
N VAL A 114 -13.32 -11.90 -4.69
CA VAL A 114 -14.14 -12.76 -5.57
C VAL A 114 -13.51 -12.89 -6.95
N ASN A 115 -13.13 -11.77 -7.56
CA ASN A 115 -12.73 -11.71 -8.98
C ASN A 115 -11.21 -11.67 -9.17
N ARG A 116 -10.43 -12.19 -8.22
CA ARG A 116 -8.96 -12.12 -8.23
C ARG A 116 -8.35 -12.76 -9.48
N THR A 117 -8.96 -13.82 -10.00
CA THR A 117 -8.50 -14.55 -11.22
C THR A 117 -8.80 -13.79 -12.50
N GLU A 118 -9.74 -12.84 -12.49
CA GLU A 118 -10.13 -12.05 -13.65
C GLU A 118 -9.26 -10.80 -13.85
N MET A 119 -8.34 -10.55 -12.93
CA MET A 119 -7.50 -9.35 -12.91
C MET A 119 -6.50 -9.37 -14.07
N ARG A 120 -6.85 -8.70 -15.18
CA ARG A 120 -6.01 -8.59 -16.39
C ARG A 120 -4.90 -7.56 -16.30
N SER A 121 -5.02 -6.60 -15.38
CA SER A 121 -4.03 -5.55 -15.14
C SER A 121 -3.88 -5.28 -13.65
N PRO A 122 -2.70 -4.85 -13.19
CA PRO A 122 -2.52 -4.48 -11.78
C PRO A 122 -3.51 -3.38 -11.39
N TYR A 123 -4.26 -3.57 -10.31
CA TYR A 123 -5.21 -2.55 -9.79
C TYR A 123 -4.52 -1.23 -9.44
N TRP A 124 -3.23 -1.25 -9.19
CA TRP A 124 -2.40 -0.07 -8.96
C TRP A 124 -2.28 0.87 -10.18
N SER A 125 -2.69 0.45 -11.36
CA SER A 125 -2.76 1.31 -12.54
C SER A 125 -3.95 2.28 -12.49
N SER A 126 -4.98 1.96 -11.70
CA SER A 126 -6.17 2.79 -11.49
C SER A 126 -5.97 3.77 -10.33
N PRO A 127 -6.12 5.09 -10.53
CA PRO A 127 -6.09 6.06 -9.43
C PRO A 127 -7.20 5.83 -8.40
N ALA A 128 -8.38 5.38 -8.83
CA ALA A 128 -9.51 5.05 -7.94
C ALA A 128 -9.16 3.89 -7.02
N ALA A 129 -8.68 2.76 -7.58
CA ALA A 129 -8.25 1.61 -6.81
C ALA A 129 -7.04 1.93 -5.91
N THR A 130 -6.10 2.75 -6.39
CA THR A 130 -4.98 3.23 -5.56
C THR A 130 -5.49 4.05 -4.37
N SER A 131 -6.43 4.98 -4.59
CA SER A 131 -7.05 5.77 -3.52
C SER A 131 -7.79 4.87 -2.51
N ALA A 132 -8.59 3.92 -3.00
CA ALA A 132 -9.30 2.96 -2.16
C ALA A 132 -8.34 2.13 -1.30
N TYR A 133 -7.25 1.64 -1.90
CA TYR A 133 -6.25 0.88 -1.15
C TYR A 133 -5.57 1.73 -0.07
N LEU A 134 -5.06 2.90 -0.44
CA LEU A 134 -4.29 3.75 0.46
C LEU A 134 -5.13 4.33 1.61
N TYR A 135 -6.41 4.63 1.38
CA TYR A 135 -7.27 5.26 2.38
C TYR A 135 -8.15 4.30 3.18
N TYR A 136 -8.26 3.03 2.75
CA TYR A 136 -9.03 2.02 3.45
C TYR A 136 -8.17 0.81 3.84
N PHE A 137 -7.62 0.08 2.86
CA PHE A 137 -6.93 -1.18 3.14
C PHE A 137 -5.61 -0.98 3.88
N LEU A 138 -4.81 0.02 3.50
CA LEU A 138 -3.54 0.29 4.15
C LEU A 138 -3.71 0.64 5.63
N PRO A 139 -4.57 1.59 6.06
CA PRO A 139 -4.79 1.87 7.47
C PRO A 139 -5.26 0.65 8.27
N TRP A 140 -6.21 -0.12 7.72
CA TRP A 140 -6.68 -1.34 8.37
C TRP A 140 -5.58 -2.39 8.56
N ASN A 141 -4.75 -2.58 7.54
CA ASN A 141 -3.64 -3.50 7.61
C ASN A 141 -2.58 -3.01 8.60
N LEU A 142 -2.31 -1.71 8.66
CA LEU A 142 -1.41 -1.12 9.66
C LEU A 142 -1.91 -1.35 11.08
N ILE A 143 -3.19 -1.12 11.37
CA ILE A 143 -3.78 -1.39 12.69
C ILE A 143 -3.58 -2.85 13.09
N ARG A 144 -3.86 -3.81 12.19
CA ARG A 144 -3.70 -5.23 12.45
C ARG A 144 -2.25 -5.62 12.68
N LEU A 145 -1.35 -5.18 11.80
CA LEU A 145 0.07 -5.50 11.88
C LEU A 145 0.77 -4.82 13.06
N CYS A 146 0.43 -3.57 13.40
CA CYS A 146 0.95 -2.92 14.60
C CYS A 146 0.57 -3.68 15.87
N ARG A 147 -0.66 -4.18 15.97
CA ARG A 147 -1.08 -5.01 17.09
C ARG A 147 -0.32 -6.33 17.15
N LEU A 148 -0.16 -6.98 15.99
CA LEU A 148 0.59 -8.23 15.89
C LEU A 148 2.05 -8.02 16.29
N PHE A 149 2.73 -7.07 15.70
CA PHE A 149 4.17 -6.82 15.97
C PHE A 149 4.41 -6.35 17.40
N PHE A 150 3.51 -5.56 17.97
CA PHE A 150 3.60 -5.18 19.37
C PHE A 150 3.43 -6.36 20.32
N GLY A 151 2.64 -7.39 19.94
CA GLY A 151 2.47 -8.63 20.71
C GLY A 151 3.59 -9.64 20.53
N LEU A 152 4.40 -9.54 19.45
CA LEU A 152 5.51 -10.43 19.17
C LEU A 152 6.80 -9.93 19.81
N GLU A 153 7.59 -10.86 20.36
CA GLU A 153 8.96 -10.58 20.82
C GLU A 153 9.91 -10.67 19.61
N LEU A 154 9.98 -9.58 18.86
CA LEU A 154 10.88 -9.50 17.73
C LEU A 154 12.30 -9.14 18.18
N PRO A 155 13.35 -9.74 17.58
CA PRO A 155 14.72 -9.34 17.87
C PRO A 155 14.95 -7.88 17.45
N ALA A 156 15.57 -7.10 18.34
CA ALA A 156 15.87 -5.70 18.01
C ALA A 156 16.92 -5.61 16.90
N PRO A 157 16.78 -4.68 15.95
CA PRO A 157 17.80 -4.41 14.95
C PRO A 157 19.14 -4.01 15.60
N ARG A 158 20.23 -4.35 14.95
CA ARG A 158 21.58 -4.01 15.40
C ARG A 158 21.77 -2.49 15.46
N THR A 159 22.71 -2.06 16.28
CA THR A 159 23.10 -0.63 16.39
C THR A 159 24.36 -0.30 15.61
N ASP A 160 25.20 -1.30 15.41
CA ASP A 160 26.56 -1.20 14.86
C ASP A 160 26.66 -1.55 13.37
N ALA A 161 25.60 -2.11 12.81
CA ALA A 161 25.53 -2.46 11.40
C ALA A 161 24.10 -2.37 10.87
N PRO A 162 23.90 -2.11 9.58
CA PRO A 162 22.58 -2.15 8.96
C PRO A 162 21.93 -3.53 9.12
N SER A 163 20.65 -3.52 9.52
CA SER A 163 19.80 -4.71 9.54
C SER A 163 18.95 -4.74 8.27
N LEU A 164 18.91 -5.88 7.58
CA LEU A 164 18.17 -6.05 6.34
C LEU A 164 16.75 -6.53 6.62
N LEU A 165 15.75 -5.77 6.18
CA LEU A 165 14.34 -6.16 6.16
C LEU A 165 13.92 -6.48 4.72
N LEU A 166 13.63 -7.75 4.45
CA LEU A 166 13.10 -8.19 3.16
C LEU A 166 11.57 -8.24 3.22
N ASP A 167 10.90 -7.41 2.41
CA ASP A 167 9.44 -7.32 2.31
C ASP A 167 8.97 -7.80 0.94
N LEU A 168 8.38 -9.00 0.89
CA LEU A 168 7.94 -9.67 -0.33
C LEU A 168 6.44 -9.43 -0.58
N GLY A 169 6.11 -8.88 -1.75
CA GLY A 169 4.75 -8.41 -2.02
C GLY A 169 4.43 -7.17 -1.19
N SER A 170 5.41 -6.27 -1.10
CA SER A 170 5.43 -5.19 -0.12
C SER A 170 4.26 -4.21 -0.24
N GLY A 171 3.59 -4.16 -1.41
CA GLY A 171 2.58 -3.13 -1.65
C GLY A 171 3.12 -1.75 -1.29
N PRO A 172 2.38 -0.90 -0.57
CA PRO A 172 2.85 0.40 -0.11
C PRO A 172 3.66 0.33 1.19
N LEU A 173 4.61 -0.59 1.31
CA LEU A 173 5.45 -0.82 2.50
C LEU A 173 4.66 -1.11 3.77
N THR A 174 3.61 -1.93 3.68
CA THR A 174 2.71 -2.15 4.81
C THR A 174 3.44 -2.73 6.03
N VAL A 175 4.34 -3.71 5.84
CA VAL A 175 5.13 -4.32 6.92
C VAL A 175 6.17 -3.34 7.49
N PRO A 176 7.02 -2.68 6.69
CA PRO A 176 7.96 -1.68 7.20
C PRO A 176 7.28 -0.54 7.96
N LEU A 177 6.17 -0.01 7.44
CA LEU A 177 5.39 1.04 8.11
C LEU A 177 4.84 0.55 9.46
N ALA A 178 4.30 -0.66 9.51
CA ALA A 178 3.77 -1.22 10.76
C ALA A 178 4.87 -1.46 11.80
N LEU A 179 6.05 -1.93 11.41
CA LEU A 179 7.22 -2.07 12.29
C LEU A 179 7.69 -0.70 12.80
N TRP A 180 7.80 0.29 11.94
CA TRP A 180 8.20 1.66 12.31
C TRP A 180 7.22 2.29 13.30
N LEU A 181 5.92 2.02 13.16
CA LEU A 181 4.87 2.52 14.04
C LEU A 181 4.86 1.80 15.39
N SER A 182 4.98 0.48 15.40
CA SER A 182 4.87 -0.36 16.60
C SER A 182 6.13 -0.37 17.47
N HIS A 183 7.31 -0.11 16.88
CA HIS A 183 8.62 -0.13 17.55
C HIS A 183 9.32 1.22 17.47
N PRO A 184 8.92 2.21 18.26
CA PRO A 184 9.52 3.55 18.21
C PRO A 184 11.03 3.57 18.43
N GLU A 185 11.56 2.61 19.18
CA GLU A 185 12.99 2.42 19.47
C GLU A 185 13.80 1.94 18.26
N TRP A 186 13.13 1.43 17.22
CA TRP A 186 13.79 1.01 15.97
C TRP A 186 13.96 2.15 14.97
N ARG A 187 13.26 3.26 15.16
CA ARG A 187 13.24 4.39 14.21
C ARG A 187 14.62 4.98 13.96
N THR A 188 15.48 4.95 14.98
CA THR A 188 16.87 5.44 14.90
C THR A 188 17.88 4.36 14.57
N ARG A 189 17.44 3.13 14.30
CA ARG A 189 18.34 2.02 13.93
C ARG A 189 18.63 2.05 12.44
N PRO A 190 19.86 1.65 12.03
CA PRO A 190 20.20 1.53 10.62
C PRO A 190 19.47 0.30 10.04
N ILE A 191 18.36 0.54 9.33
CA ILE A 191 17.60 -0.51 8.67
C ILE A 191 17.58 -0.27 7.17
N GLU A 192 17.93 -1.30 6.42
CA GLU A 192 17.79 -1.36 4.97
C GLU A 192 16.58 -2.24 4.61
N VAL A 193 15.60 -1.65 3.93
CA VAL A 193 14.41 -2.34 3.46
C VAL A 193 14.57 -2.69 2.00
N VAL A 194 14.48 -3.97 1.65
CA VAL A 194 14.36 -4.43 0.27
C VAL A 194 12.89 -4.78 0.02
N ALA A 195 12.20 -3.86 -0.63
CA ALA A 195 10.78 -3.97 -0.94
C ALA A 195 10.60 -4.56 -2.35
N VAL A 196 10.12 -5.79 -2.44
CA VAL A 196 9.88 -6.48 -3.71
C VAL A 196 8.39 -6.55 -3.98
N ASP A 197 7.97 -6.02 -5.14
CA ASP A 197 6.58 -6.09 -5.59
C ASP A 197 6.52 -6.20 -7.12
N ALA A 198 5.50 -6.86 -7.64
CA ALA A 198 5.26 -6.94 -9.08
C ALA A 198 4.94 -5.56 -9.69
N ALA A 199 4.32 -4.68 -8.90
CA ALA A 199 4.04 -3.29 -9.26
C ALA A 199 5.08 -2.36 -8.60
N GLY A 200 5.84 -1.62 -9.38
CA GLY A 200 6.88 -0.72 -8.85
C GLY A 200 6.37 0.57 -8.20
N ARG A 201 5.10 0.93 -8.41
CA ARG A 201 4.51 2.17 -7.88
C ARG A 201 4.17 2.11 -6.39
N PRO A 202 3.50 1.06 -5.87
CA PRO A 202 3.09 1.00 -4.48
C PRO A 202 4.26 1.15 -3.49
N PRO A 203 5.40 0.43 -3.64
CA PRO A 203 6.51 0.59 -2.70
C PRO A 203 7.09 2.00 -2.69
N LYS A 204 7.07 2.70 -3.82
CA LYS A 204 7.51 4.11 -3.89
C LYS A 204 6.59 5.02 -3.09
N LEU A 205 5.26 4.82 -3.19
CA LEU A 205 4.29 5.57 -2.36
C LEU A 205 4.50 5.31 -0.87
N GLY A 206 4.71 4.04 -0.49
CA GLY A 206 5.02 3.68 0.90
C GLY A 206 6.32 4.31 1.41
N ARG A 207 7.38 4.33 0.60
CA ARG A 207 8.64 5.00 0.91
C ARG A 207 8.45 6.50 1.14
N ASP A 208 7.65 7.15 0.30
CA ASP A 208 7.40 8.58 0.43
C ASP A 208 6.56 8.89 1.69
N ILE A 209 5.61 7.99 2.06
CA ILE A 209 4.88 8.08 3.34
C ILE A 209 5.85 7.91 4.52
N LEU A 210 6.71 6.89 4.48
CA LEU A 210 7.69 6.64 5.55
C LEU A 210 8.62 7.83 5.73
N ARG A 211 9.10 8.43 4.64
CA ARG A 211 9.95 9.63 4.69
C ARG A 211 9.26 10.78 5.42
N LEU A 212 8.00 11.08 5.09
CA LEU A 212 7.26 12.15 5.77
C LEU A 212 7.01 11.84 7.26
N LEU A 213 6.78 10.57 7.61
CA LEU A 213 6.67 10.16 9.02
C LEU A 213 7.99 10.34 9.77
N CYS A 214 9.13 10.07 9.13
CA CYS A 214 10.45 10.27 9.72
C CYS A 214 10.77 11.76 9.88
N GLU A 215 10.43 12.58 8.89
CA GLU A 215 10.54 14.06 8.98
C GLU A 215 9.72 14.61 10.15
N ASP A 216 8.44 14.19 10.29
CA ASP A 216 7.58 14.58 11.41
C ASP A 216 8.14 14.13 12.78
N ALA A 217 8.84 13.00 12.83
CA ALA A 217 9.45 12.46 14.03
C ALA A 217 10.86 12.98 14.32
N GLY A 218 11.48 13.75 13.41
CA GLY A 218 12.84 14.26 13.52
C GLY A 218 13.92 13.16 13.49
N VAL A 219 13.67 12.07 12.74
CA VAL A 219 14.63 10.94 12.60
C VAL A 219 14.98 10.72 11.14
N GLU A 220 16.17 10.18 10.88
CA GLU A 220 16.57 9.78 9.54
C GLU A 220 15.71 8.62 9.04
N PRO A 221 15.29 8.64 7.77
CA PRO A 221 14.49 7.56 7.20
C PRO A 221 15.35 6.30 6.99
N TRP A 222 14.71 5.13 7.17
CA TRP A 222 15.29 3.87 6.76
C TRP A 222 15.60 3.87 5.26
N THR A 223 16.70 3.24 4.87
CA THR A 223 17.04 3.09 3.45
C THR A 223 16.09 2.11 2.79
N VAL A 224 15.37 2.53 1.73
CA VAL A 224 14.40 1.68 1.04
C VAL A 224 14.81 1.44 -0.41
N HIS A 225 15.11 0.18 -0.72
CA HIS A 225 15.40 -0.30 -2.07
C HIS A 225 14.13 -0.91 -2.68
N VAL A 226 13.63 -0.30 -3.74
CA VAL A 226 12.42 -0.80 -4.45
C VAL A 226 12.86 -1.68 -5.59
N VAL A 227 12.43 -2.94 -5.55
CA VAL A 227 12.69 -3.95 -6.59
C VAL A 227 11.38 -4.36 -7.24
N GLN A 228 11.20 -3.99 -8.50
CA GLN A 228 10.03 -4.45 -9.26
C GLN A 228 10.32 -5.85 -9.84
N ALA A 229 9.72 -6.86 -9.24
CA ALA A 229 9.82 -8.25 -9.68
C ALA A 229 8.63 -9.09 -9.21
N PRO A 230 8.25 -10.13 -9.97
CA PRO A 230 7.34 -11.15 -9.46
C PRO A 230 7.93 -11.84 -8.23
N ILE A 231 7.07 -12.28 -7.31
CA ILE A 231 7.50 -12.91 -6.05
C ILE A 231 8.37 -14.17 -6.28
N ALA A 232 8.13 -14.88 -7.38
CA ALA A 232 8.95 -16.03 -7.77
C ALA A 232 10.43 -15.68 -8.06
N GLN A 233 10.74 -14.43 -8.37
CA GLN A 233 12.09 -13.94 -8.63
C GLN A 233 12.68 -13.16 -7.43
N ALA A 234 11.88 -12.95 -6.38
CA ALA A 234 12.23 -12.13 -5.24
C ALA A 234 13.47 -12.64 -4.50
N GLY A 235 13.58 -13.96 -4.31
CA GLY A 235 14.72 -14.58 -3.62
C GLY A 235 16.07 -14.29 -4.30
N HIS A 236 16.13 -14.42 -5.62
CA HIS A 236 17.36 -14.11 -6.37
C HIS A 236 17.73 -12.64 -6.24
N ARG A 237 16.76 -11.74 -6.39
CA ARG A 237 16.97 -10.29 -6.29
C ARG A 237 17.39 -9.86 -4.88
N ALA A 238 16.77 -10.43 -3.84
CA ALA A 238 17.13 -10.17 -2.45
C ALA A 238 18.58 -10.60 -2.13
N MET A 239 19.01 -11.76 -2.64
CA MET A 239 20.37 -12.26 -2.44
C MET A 239 21.44 -11.34 -3.04
N GLU A 240 21.12 -10.56 -4.06
CA GLU A 240 22.05 -9.55 -4.59
C GLU A 240 22.35 -8.46 -3.56
N PHE A 241 21.37 -8.07 -2.72
CA PHE A 241 21.55 -7.09 -1.64
C PHE A 241 22.34 -7.69 -0.47
N VAL A 242 22.03 -8.93 -0.06
CA VAL A 242 22.76 -9.63 1.01
C VAL A 242 24.23 -9.77 0.66
N ARG A 243 24.58 -10.11 -0.58
CA ARG A 243 25.98 -10.23 -1.05
C ARG A 243 26.74 -8.91 -1.07
N LYS A 244 26.05 -7.78 -1.13
CA LYS A 244 26.66 -6.44 -1.11
C LYS A 244 26.98 -5.91 0.30
N GLY A 245 26.79 -6.71 1.34
CA GLY A 245 27.23 -6.41 2.70
C GLY A 245 26.14 -6.02 3.69
N ALA A 246 24.84 -6.04 3.29
CA ALA A 246 23.77 -5.93 4.27
C ALA A 246 23.69 -7.25 5.08
N SER A 247 23.76 -7.16 6.40
CA SER A 247 23.62 -8.34 7.27
C SER A 247 22.14 -8.70 7.41
N PRO A 248 21.71 -9.95 7.14
CA PRO A 248 20.36 -10.38 7.47
C PRO A 248 20.15 -10.35 8.99
N TRP A 249 18.92 -10.17 9.38
CA TRP A 249 18.47 -10.25 10.78
C TRP A 249 18.76 -11.62 11.40
#